data_8d11273224a5fe622e9556ce3446a3d2
#
_entry.id   8d11273224a5fe622e9556ce3446a3d2
#
_cell.length_a   1.000
_cell.length_b   1.000
_cell.length_c   1.000
_cell.angle_alpha   90.00
_cell.angle_beta   90.00
_cell.angle_gamma   90.00
#
_symmetry.space_group_name_H-M   'P 1'
#
loop_
_entity.id
_entity.type
_entity.pdbx_description
1 polymer ?
#
loop_
_entity_poly.entity_id
_entity_poly.type
_entity_poly.pdbx_seq_one_letter_code
_entity_poly.pdbx_strand_id
1 'polypeptide(L)'
;MFNIGEQVVHPQHGVGHVVRLEDREFGSGVKRRYYEIAITGAGSTLWVPFDPPSYGLRKLADRGEINRCRQVLAARPTPLTDDARSRQANLAERLKEGTIRIQCEVVRDLYAFGEHKSLYGTMAGFFRQTQNVLCEEWALVEGVTFEEAVQEVTSLLEKSRSIVNKPKG
;
A
#
# COMPACT_ATOMS: atom_id res chain seq x y z
N MET A 1 -9.35 -0.28 17.27
CA MET A 1 -10.42 0.71 17.28
C MET A 1 -9.83 2.08 16.96
N PHE A 2 -10.43 2.81 16.03
CA PHE A 2 -9.96 4.14 15.61
C PHE A 2 -10.87 5.20 16.21
N ASN A 3 -10.31 6.37 16.53
CA ASN A 3 -11.05 7.51 17.06
C ASN A 3 -11.50 8.44 15.93
N ILE A 4 -12.58 9.20 16.17
CA ILE A 4 -13.01 10.24 15.24
C ILE A 4 -11.88 11.28 15.10
N GLY A 5 -11.57 11.66 13.86
CA GLY A 5 -10.46 12.55 13.50
C GLY A 5 -9.11 11.84 13.37
N GLU A 6 -8.99 10.56 13.74
CA GLU A 6 -7.74 9.81 13.58
C GLU A 6 -7.42 9.58 12.12
N GLN A 7 -6.15 9.80 11.76
CA GLN A 7 -5.63 9.48 10.43
C GLN A 7 -5.42 7.98 10.27
N VAL A 8 -5.88 7.45 9.14
CA VAL A 8 -5.85 6.03 8.83
C VAL A 8 -5.42 5.82 7.38
N VAL A 9 -4.95 4.63 7.09
CA VAL A 9 -4.57 4.21 5.73
C VAL A 9 -5.41 3.00 5.33
N HIS A 10 -6.08 3.11 4.19
CA HIS A 10 -6.69 1.97 3.53
C HIS A 10 -5.77 1.49 2.40
N PRO A 11 -5.42 0.20 2.33
CA PRO A 11 -4.39 -0.29 1.41
C PRO A 11 -4.71 -0.07 -0.07
N GLN A 12 -5.98 0.08 -0.41
CA GLN A 12 -6.43 0.30 -1.78
C GLN A 12 -6.87 1.75 -2.06
N HIS A 13 -7.24 2.52 -1.03
CA HIS A 13 -7.81 3.86 -1.21
C HIS A 13 -6.91 4.99 -0.70
N GLY A 14 -5.84 4.66 0.00
CA GLY A 14 -4.87 5.64 0.49
C GLY A 14 -5.19 6.21 1.85
N VAL A 15 -4.64 7.38 2.12
CA VAL A 15 -4.76 8.07 3.41
C VAL A 15 -6.11 8.75 3.54
N GLY A 16 -6.68 8.65 4.72
CA GLY A 16 -7.93 9.34 5.09
C GLY A 16 -7.98 9.62 6.58
N HIS A 17 -9.12 10.10 7.03
CA HIS A 17 -9.40 10.26 8.45
C HIS A 17 -10.80 9.77 8.80
N VAL A 18 -10.96 9.33 10.02
CA VAL A 18 -12.26 8.86 10.54
C VAL A 18 -13.17 10.05 10.78
N VAL A 19 -14.28 10.12 10.07
CA VAL A 19 -15.28 11.17 10.21
C VAL A 19 -16.25 10.84 11.35
N ARG A 20 -16.77 9.60 11.34
CA ARG A 20 -17.70 9.11 12.37
C ARG A 20 -17.80 7.59 12.36
N LEU A 21 -18.46 7.08 13.38
CA LEU A 21 -18.85 5.69 13.53
C LEU A 21 -20.39 5.62 13.50
N GLU A 22 -20.96 4.88 12.57
CA GLU A 22 -22.41 4.87 12.34
C GLU A 22 -22.92 3.45 12.05
N ASP A 23 -24.12 3.15 12.54
CA ASP A 23 -24.82 1.91 12.20
C ASP A 23 -25.54 2.08 10.87
N ARG A 24 -25.21 1.28 9.87
CA ARG A 24 -25.79 1.29 8.53
C ARG A 24 -26.25 -0.09 8.08
N GLU A 25 -27.21 -0.07 7.18
CA GLU A 25 -27.71 -1.25 6.48
C GLU A 25 -27.38 -1.13 4.99
N PHE A 26 -26.52 -2.02 4.51
CA PHE A 26 -26.18 -2.13 3.09
C PHE A 26 -26.73 -3.44 2.53
N GLY A 27 -27.90 -3.38 1.89
CA GLY A 27 -28.43 -4.44 1.03
C GLY A 27 -28.79 -5.80 1.63
N SER A 28 -28.40 -6.08 2.87
CA SER A 28 -28.62 -7.39 3.51
C SER A 28 -29.72 -7.41 4.57
N GLY A 29 -30.35 -6.26 4.83
CA GLY A 29 -31.33 -6.12 5.91
C GLY A 29 -30.73 -6.19 7.33
N VAL A 30 -29.42 -6.30 7.45
CA VAL A 30 -28.71 -6.36 8.72
C VAL A 30 -27.97 -5.05 8.98
N LYS A 31 -28.31 -4.36 10.06
CA LYS A 31 -27.55 -3.19 10.52
C LYS A 31 -26.21 -3.63 11.07
N ARG A 32 -25.14 -3.01 10.57
CA ARG A 32 -23.78 -3.18 11.07
C ARG A 32 -23.15 -1.82 11.30
N ARG A 33 -22.17 -1.81 12.17
CA ARG A 33 -21.40 -0.60 12.47
C ARG A 33 -20.28 -0.41 11.48
N TYR A 34 -20.11 0.83 11.00
CA TYR A 34 -19.10 1.20 10.01
C TYR A 34 -18.36 2.45 10.45
N TYR A 35 -17.07 2.50 10.12
CA TYR A 35 -16.34 3.75 10.04
C TYR A 35 -16.67 4.46 8.73
N GLU A 36 -17.02 5.74 8.83
CA GLU A 36 -17.00 6.64 7.68
C GLU A 36 -15.62 7.27 7.59
N ILE A 37 -14.92 7.02 6.48
CA ILE A 37 -13.56 7.51 6.23
C ILE A 37 -13.61 8.50 5.08
N ALA A 38 -13.18 9.74 5.33
CA ALA A 38 -12.95 10.71 4.26
C ALA A 38 -11.55 10.51 3.70
N ILE A 39 -11.45 10.17 2.41
CA ILE A 39 -10.17 9.97 1.72
C ILE A 39 -9.57 11.32 1.36
N THR A 40 -8.33 11.53 1.74
CA THR A 40 -7.60 12.78 1.50
C THR A 40 -7.36 12.97 0.00
N GLY A 41 -7.67 14.15 -0.49
CA GLY A 41 -7.42 14.53 -1.89
C GLY A 41 -8.41 13.99 -2.92
N ALA A 42 -9.19 12.96 -2.61
CA ALA A 42 -10.13 12.35 -3.57
C ALA A 42 -11.57 12.88 -3.45
N GLY A 43 -11.90 13.56 -2.36
CA GLY A 43 -13.27 14.00 -2.07
C GLY A 43 -14.27 12.85 -1.92
N SER A 44 -13.79 11.62 -1.77
CA SER A 44 -14.60 10.42 -1.66
C SER A 44 -14.70 9.92 -0.21
N THR A 45 -15.82 9.28 0.08
CA THR A 45 -16.10 8.66 1.38
C THR A 45 -16.09 7.14 1.24
N LEU A 46 -15.40 6.49 2.17
CA LEU A 46 -15.34 5.04 2.25
C LEU A 46 -16.05 4.58 3.54
N TRP A 47 -16.85 3.53 3.41
CA TRP A 47 -17.50 2.88 4.55
C TRP A 47 -16.80 1.55 4.84
N VAL A 48 -16.12 1.47 5.98
CA VAL A 48 -15.36 0.29 6.38
C VAL A 48 -16.04 -0.35 7.58
N PRO A 49 -16.39 -1.66 7.53
CA PRO A 49 -16.98 -2.33 8.68
C PRO A 49 -16.13 -2.19 9.94
N PHE A 50 -16.80 -1.94 11.06
CA PHE A 50 -16.15 -1.85 12.38
C PHE A 50 -15.64 -3.22 12.83
N ASP A 51 -16.40 -4.27 12.63
CA ASP A 51 -16.13 -5.63 13.08
C ASP A 51 -15.72 -6.58 11.95
N PRO A 52 -14.92 -7.52 12.43
CA PRO A 52 -13.52 -7.70 12.05
C PRO A 52 -13.34 -8.36 10.69
N PRO A 53 -12.20 -8.26 10.17
CA PRO A 53 -11.22 -7.21 10.28
C PRO A 53 -11.59 -6.06 9.38
N SER A 54 -11.25 -4.87 9.76
CA SER A 54 -11.50 -3.63 9.00
C SER A 54 -10.75 -3.59 7.64
N TYR A 55 -10.79 -4.66 6.89
CA TYR A 55 -10.26 -4.86 5.53
C TYR A 55 -8.91 -4.18 5.26
N GLY A 56 -7.97 -4.34 6.22
CA GLY A 56 -6.64 -3.75 6.13
C GLY A 56 -6.54 -2.28 6.53
N LEU A 57 -7.63 -1.65 7.00
CA LEU A 57 -7.58 -0.30 7.54
C LEU A 57 -6.64 -0.27 8.75
N ARG A 58 -5.66 0.61 8.73
CA ARG A 58 -4.63 0.71 9.77
C ARG A 58 -4.29 2.15 10.10
N LYS A 59 -3.61 2.34 11.23
CA LYS A 59 -3.03 3.63 11.57
C LYS A 59 -1.92 4.02 10.60
N LEU A 60 -1.64 5.32 10.53
CA LEU A 60 -0.48 5.84 9.83
C LEU A 60 0.78 5.22 10.43
N ALA A 61 1.76 4.91 9.56
CA ALA A 61 3.08 4.49 9.99
C ALA A 61 3.79 5.59 10.78
N ASP A 62 4.67 5.21 11.68
CA ASP A 62 5.60 6.13 12.31
C ASP A 62 6.91 6.28 11.51
N ARG A 63 7.76 7.23 11.90
CA ARG A 63 9.06 7.44 11.24
C ARG A 63 9.99 6.23 11.35
N GLY A 64 9.90 5.46 12.43
CA GLY A 64 10.67 4.23 12.60
C GLY A 64 10.25 3.17 11.59
N GLU A 65 8.95 3.05 11.31
CA GLU A 65 8.44 2.16 10.26
C GLU A 65 8.88 2.62 8.87
N ILE A 66 8.86 3.92 8.58
CA ILE A 66 9.38 4.45 7.31
C ILE A 66 10.88 4.14 7.17
N ASN A 67 11.68 4.25 8.23
CA ASN A 67 13.09 3.87 8.20
C ASN A 67 13.29 2.38 7.91
N ARG A 68 12.47 1.50 8.47
CA ARG A 68 12.47 0.06 8.12
C ARG A 68 12.07 -0.16 6.66
N CYS A 69 11.11 0.61 6.16
CA CYS A 69 10.68 0.56 4.76
C CYS A 69 11.81 0.95 3.79
N ARG A 70 12.66 1.92 4.15
CA ARG A 70 13.85 2.26 3.36
C ARG A 70 14.77 1.05 3.17
N GLN A 71 14.96 0.26 4.22
CA GLN A 71 15.76 -0.96 4.17
C GLN A 71 15.11 -2.02 3.29
N VAL A 72 13.79 -2.22 3.43
CA VAL A 72 13.04 -3.19 2.61
C VAL A 72 13.08 -2.82 1.13
N LEU A 73 12.81 -1.55 0.79
CA LEU A 73 12.80 -1.07 -0.59
C LEU A 73 14.16 -1.17 -1.28
N ALA A 74 15.27 -0.99 -0.54
CA ALA A 74 16.62 -1.10 -1.05
C ALA A 74 17.18 -2.53 -1.03
N ALA A 75 16.51 -3.47 -0.37
CA ALA A 75 16.94 -4.86 -0.26
C ALA A 75 16.76 -5.62 -1.56
N ARG A 76 17.41 -6.79 -1.65
CA ARG A 76 17.27 -7.69 -2.80
C ARG A 76 15.80 -8.03 -3.05
N PRO A 77 15.30 -7.86 -4.29
CA PRO A 77 13.93 -8.23 -4.63
C PRO A 77 13.73 -9.74 -4.57
N THR A 78 12.54 -10.16 -4.19
CA THR A 78 12.10 -11.55 -4.25
C THR A 78 11.54 -11.82 -5.65
N PRO A 79 12.03 -12.84 -6.36
CA PRO A 79 11.50 -13.22 -7.66
C PRO A 79 10.01 -13.56 -7.57
N LEU A 80 9.24 -13.06 -8.52
CA LEU A 80 7.83 -13.44 -8.67
C LEU A 80 7.71 -14.72 -9.49
N THR A 81 6.70 -15.54 -9.20
CA THR A 81 6.45 -16.77 -9.95
C THR A 81 6.17 -16.49 -11.43
N ASP A 82 6.62 -17.37 -12.33
CA ASP A 82 6.43 -17.23 -13.77
C ASP A 82 4.99 -17.43 -14.22
N ASP A 83 4.22 -18.26 -13.52
CA ASP A 83 2.80 -18.45 -13.83
C ASP A 83 1.99 -17.18 -13.51
N ALA A 84 1.39 -16.58 -14.55
CA ALA A 84 0.69 -15.31 -14.44
C ALA A 84 -0.50 -15.35 -13.45
N ARG A 85 -1.24 -16.44 -13.44
CA ARG A 85 -2.41 -16.59 -12.55
C ARG A 85 -2.00 -16.72 -11.10
N SER A 86 -1.01 -17.57 -10.82
CA SER A 86 -0.46 -17.76 -9.47
C SER A 86 0.19 -16.48 -8.96
N ARG A 87 0.90 -15.75 -9.81
CA ARG A 87 1.52 -14.46 -9.48
C ARG A 87 0.47 -13.43 -9.06
N GLN A 88 -0.58 -13.27 -9.86
CA GLN A 88 -1.67 -12.34 -9.55
C GLN A 88 -2.37 -12.71 -8.24
N ALA A 89 -2.68 -13.98 -8.03
CA ALA A 89 -3.32 -14.45 -6.79
C ALA A 89 -2.43 -14.23 -5.57
N ASN A 90 -1.12 -14.50 -5.66
CA ASN A 90 -0.16 -14.29 -4.58
C ASN A 90 -0.05 -12.82 -4.20
N LEU A 91 0.07 -11.92 -5.19
CA LEU A 91 0.17 -10.49 -4.94
C LEU A 91 -1.13 -9.93 -4.32
N ALA A 92 -2.27 -10.36 -4.82
CA ALA A 92 -3.57 -9.96 -4.25
C ALA A 92 -3.71 -10.40 -2.79
N GLU A 93 -3.29 -11.62 -2.46
CA GLU A 93 -3.32 -12.13 -1.08
C GLU A 93 -2.37 -11.35 -0.16
N ARG A 94 -1.14 -11.09 -0.60
CA ARG A 94 -0.18 -10.27 0.16
C ARG A 94 -0.72 -8.86 0.42
N LEU A 95 -1.31 -8.22 -0.58
CA LEU A 95 -1.85 -6.86 -0.46
C LEU A 95 -3.06 -6.76 0.47
N LYS A 96 -3.80 -7.86 0.70
CA LYS A 96 -4.89 -7.90 1.69
C LYS A 96 -4.41 -7.67 3.12
N GLU A 97 -3.18 -8.04 3.46
CA GLU A 97 -2.63 -7.81 4.79
C GLU A 97 -2.48 -6.31 5.09
N GLY A 98 -2.28 -5.48 4.06
CA GLY A 98 -2.36 -4.03 4.12
C GLY A 98 -1.25 -3.33 4.92
N THR A 99 -0.24 -4.05 5.43
CA THR A 99 0.86 -3.45 6.17
C THR A 99 1.77 -2.65 5.25
N ILE A 100 2.35 -1.56 5.75
CA ILE A 100 3.29 -0.75 4.97
C ILE A 100 4.51 -1.56 4.51
N ARG A 101 4.97 -2.49 5.32
CA ARG A 101 6.08 -3.39 4.96
C ARG A 101 5.76 -4.22 3.73
N ILE A 102 4.59 -4.85 3.70
CA ILE A 102 4.16 -5.67 2.56
C ILE A 102 3.97 -4.81 1.32
N GLN A 103 3.44 -3.59 1.45
CA GLN A 103 3.37 -2.65 0.34
C GLN A 103 4.75 -2.35 -0.24
N CYS A 104 5.76 -2.13 0.62
CA CYS A 104 7.15 -1.92 0.19
C CYS A 104 7.72 -3.15 -0.52
N GLU A 105 7.49 -4.36 0.00
CA GLU A 105 7.94 -5.60 -0.61
C GLU A 105 7.31 -5.82 -1.99
N VAL A 106 5.99 -5.60 -2.12
CA VAL A 106 5.27 -5.76 -3.38
C VAL A 106 5.75 -4.74 -4.42
N VAL A 107 5.91 -3.48 -4.04
CA VAL A 107 6.42 -2.43 -4.95
C VAL A 107 7.83 -2.76 -5.41
N ARG A 108 8.71 -3.20 -4.51
CA ARG A 108 10.08 -3.62 -4.83
C ARG A 108 10.09 -4.79 -5.82
N ASP A 109 9.35 -5.83 -5.53
CA ASP A 109 9.35 -7.06 -6.32
C ASP A 109 8.75 -6.83 -7.71
N LEU A 110 7.68 -6.03 -7.81
CA LEU A 110 7.07 -5.63 -9.08
C LEU A 110 7.98 -4.71 -9.90
N TYR A 111 8.68 -3.79 -9.27
CA TYR A 111 9.62 -2.91 -9.95
C TYR A 111 10.74 -3.71 -10.62
N ALA A 112 11.32 -4.66 -9.90
CA ALA A 112 12.36 -5.53 -10.43
C ALA A 112 11.82 -6.47 -11.54
N PHE A 113 10.61 -6.97 -11.38
CA PHE A 113 9.96 -7.81 -12.41
C PHE A 113 9.73 -7.03 -13.71
N GLY A 114 9.33 -5.77 -13.62
CA GLY A 114 9.05 -4.90 -14.77
C GLY A 114 10.27 -4.59 -15.65
N GLU A 115 11.48 -4.81 -15.15
CA GLU A 115 12.70 -4.68 -15.96
C GLU A 115 12.85 -5.78 -17.01
N HIS A 116 12.46 -6.99 -16.66
CA HIS A 116 12.61 -8.17 -17.53
C HIS A 116 11.35 -8.49 -18.32
N LYS A 117 10.20 -8.10 -17.80
CA LYS A 117 8.89 -8.32 -18.43
C LYS A 117 8.05 -7.07 -18.22
N SER A 118 7.52 -6.49 -19.29
CA SER A 118 6.64 -5.33 -19.17
C SER A 118 5.46 -5.61 -18.25
N LEU A 119 5.15 -4.64 -17.38
CA LEU A 119 3.96 -4.71 -16.54
C LEU A 119 2.73 -4.31 -17.36
N TYR A 120 1.75 -5.20 -17.44
CA TYR A 120 0.48 -4.97 -18.13
C TYR A 120 -0.71 -5.17 -17.20
N GLY A 121 -1.83 -4.55 -17.55
CA GLY A 121 -3.13 -4.80 -16.94
C GLY A 121 -3.11 -4.77 -15.41
N THR A 122 -3.51 -5.88 -14.80
CA THR A 122 -3.61 -6.01 -13.34
C THR A 122 -2.29 -5.78 -12.60
N MET A 123 -1.16 -6.22 -13.18
CA MET A 123 0.16 -6.05 -12.57
C MET A 123 0.59 -4.59 -12.53
N ALA A 124 0.38 -3.86 -13.63
CA ALA A 124 0.62 -2.43 -13.69
C ALA A 124 -0.29 -1.67 -12.73
N GLY A 125 -1.54 -2.11 -12.61
CA GLY A 125 -2.51 -1.58 -11.65
C GLY A 125 -2.05 -1.77 -10.20
N PHE A 126 -1.63 -2.96 -9.82
CA PHE A 126 -1.08 -3.25 -8.48
C PHE A 126 0.12 -2.36 -8.16
N PHE A 127 1.07 -2.26 -9.07
CA PHE A 127 2.25 -1.43 -8.86
C PHE A 127 1.87 0.04 -8.64
N ARG A 128 1.12 0.62 -9.57
CA ARG A 128 0.76 2.04 -9.52
C ARG A 128 -0.06 2.38 -8.27
N GLN A 129 -1.08 1.59 -7.97
CA GLN A 129 -1.96 1.81 -6.83
C GLN A 129 -1.19 1.68 -5.51
N THR A 130 -0.39 0.62 -5.36
CA THR A 130 0.37 0.39 -4.14
C THR A 130 1.45 1.45 -3.96
N GLN A 131 2.14 1.85 -5.01
CA GLN A 131 3.13 2.93 -4.97
C GLN A 131 2.49 4.26 -4.58
N ASN A 132 1.32 4.60 -5.12
CA ASN A 132 0.62 5.83 -4.78
C ASN A 132 0.25 5.86 -3.30
N VAL A 133 -0.38 4.82 -2.78
CA VAL A 133 -0.75 4.74 -1.35
C VAL A 133 0.49 4.85 -0.46
N LEU A 134 1.55 4.13 -0.79
CA LEU A 134 2.82 4.17 -0.07
C LEU A 134 3.43 5.57 -0.05
N CYS A 135 3.48 6.25 -1.20
CA CYS A 135 4.09 7.58 -1.31
C CYS A 135 3.24 8.68 -0.67
N GLU A 136 1.91 8.57 -0.70
CA GLU A 136 1.02 9.48 0.04
C GLU A 136 1.28 9.42 1.54
N GLU A 137 1.33 8.21 2.09
CA GLU A 137 1.62 8.00 3.50
C GLU A 137 3.03 8.46 3.88
N TRP A 138 4.02 8.11 3.04
CA TRP A 138 5.42 8.51 3.23
C TRP A 138 5.58 10.03 3.27
N ALA A 139 4.97 10.72 2.32
CA ALA A 139 4.99 12.19 2.26
C ALA A 139 4.42 12.81 3.54
N LEU A 140 3.32 12.29 4.02
CA LEU A 140 2.67 12.79 5.23
C LEU A 140 3.51 12.54 6.49
N VAL A 141 4.07 11.35 6.65
CA VAL A 141 4.88 10.98 7.82
C VAL A 141 6.21 11.75 7.86
N GLU A 142 6.87 11.90 6.71
CA GLU A 142 8.16 12.57 6.61
C GLU A 142 8.06 14.09 6.46
N GLY A 143 6.87 14.62 6.20
CA GLY A 143 6.66 16.06 5.98
C GLY A 143 7.29 16.56 4.67
N VAL A 144 7.26 15.74 3.63
CA VAL A 144 7.76 16.06 2.29
C VAL A 144 6.62 16.09 1.28
N THR A 145 6.88 16.55 0.06
CA THR A 145 5.88 16.49 -1.01
C THR A 145 5.71 15.06 -1.53
N PHE A 146 4.59 14.80 -2.21
CA PHE A 146 4.36 13.52 -2.88
C PHE A 146 5.46 13.21 -3.90
N GLU A 147 5.88 14.20 -4.67
CA GLU A 147 6.93 14.08 -5.67
C GLU A 147 8.28 13.73 -5.03
N GLU A 148 8.62 14.35 -3.91
CA GLU A 148 9.84 14.04 -3.16
C GLU A 148 9.79 12.61 -2.60
N ALA A 149 8.64 12.16 -2.11
CA ALA A 149 8.44 10.78 -1.67
C ALA A 149 8.62 9.78 -2.84
N VAL A 150 8.03 10.06 -4.00
CA VAL A 150 8.20 9.24 -5.21
C VAL A 150 9.66 9.17 -5.64
N GLN A 151 10.38 10.29 -5.62
CA GLN A 151 11.81 10.33 -5.96
C GLN A 151 12.65 9.47 -5.01
N GLU A 152 12.42 9.57 -3.71
CA GLU A 152 13.14 8.77 -2.71
C GLU A 152 12.83 7.28 -2.88
N VAL A 153 11.57 6.89 -2.99
CA VAL A 153 11.15 5.50 -3.20
C VAL A 153 11.75 4.95 -4.49
N THR A 154 11.69 5.69 -5.59
CA THR A 154 12.29 5.27 -6.87
C THR A 154 13.80 5.07 -6.74
N SER A 155 14.51 5.96 -6.06
CA SER A 155 15.95 5.82 -5.83
C SER A 155 16.30 4.54 -5.04
N LEU A 156 15.49 4.18 -4.04
CA LEU A 156 15.65 2.94 -3.28
C LEU A 156 15.36 1.69 -4.14
N LEU A 157 14.35 1.74 -4.99
CA LEU A 157 14.02 0.67 -5.93
C LEU A 157 15.14 0.43 -6.95
N GLU A 158 15.77 1.51 -7.44
CA GLU A 158 16.94 1.41 -8.33
C GLU A 158 18.12 0.73 -7.63
N LYS A 159 18.37 1.03 -6.36
CA LYS A 159 19.39 0.33 -5.57
C LYS A 159 19.08 -1.15 -5.43
N SER A 160 17.84 -1.51 -5.13
CA SER A 160 17.38 -2.89 -5.02
C SER A 160 17.60 -3.66 -6.32
N ARG A 161 17.17 -3.08 -7.44
CA ARG A 161 17.32 -3.66 -8.78
C ARG A 161 18.79 -3.88 -9.16
N SER A 162 19.65 -2.96 -8.82
CA SER A 162 21.09 -3.06 -9.11
C SER A 162 21.77 -4.26 -8.42
N ILE A 163 21.22 -4.78 -7.32
CA ILE A 163 21.75 -5.96 -6.62
C ILE A 163 21.64 -7.21 -7.49
N VAL A 164 20.57 -7.34 -8.26
CA VAL A 164 20.33 -8.51 -9.14
C VAL A 164 21.25 -8.48 -10.34
N ASN A 165 21.58 -7.28 -10.85
CA ASN A 165 22.35 -7.09 -12.07
C ASN A 165 23.87 -7.08 -11.84
N LYS A 166 24.34 -7.16 -10.58
CA LYS A 166 25.78 -7.32 -10.31
C LYS A 166 26.22 -8.73 -10.67
N PRO A 167 27.25 -8.91 -11.52
CA PRO A 167 27.83 -10.23 -11.76
C PRO A 167 28.31 -10.78 -10.42
N LYS A 168 28.03 -12.07 -10.18
CA LYS A 168 28.62 -12.80 -9.06
C LYS A 168 30.11 -12.80 -9.29
N GLY A 169 30.81 -11.96 -8.55
CA GLY A 169 32.27 -11.98 -8.48
C GLY A 169 32.76 -13.24 -7.79
#